data_917a386ab4823019f652dae34699eed1
#
_entry.id   917a386ab4823019f652dae34699eed1
#
_cell.length_a   1.000
_cell.length_b   1.000
_cell.length_c   1.000
_cell.angle_alpha   90.00
_cell.angle_beta   90.00
_cell.angle_gamma   90.00
#
_symmetry.space_group_name_H-M   'P 1'
#
loop_
_entity.id
_entity.type
_entity.pdbx_description
1 polymer ?
#
loop_
_entity_poly.entity_id
_entity_poly.type
_entity_poly.pdbx_seq_one_letter_code
_entity_poly.pdbx_strand_id
1 'polypeptide(L)'
;MGQPELKAGSANIMADDTNKKNIELSLRMQTVADMVRPGGRVCDIGCDHAFVSIYLVANGIADHVIASDVRTGPCAIARENIARWGMDDRIDLRLGDGLDTVKPGETDSIIIAGMGGILITDILSAGKTVVDTAKQLVLQPQSELEHVRRYIHEQGWFITDEKMLVDAGKYYVVMSVDVGESSRNEEKTNDMVRAGNDRAWNDRNGNDRNGMDATGNDIAGIARSENDRFAHNSDLQEIYFKYGRRLLESHSAVLKDYLEDRRRSLVDIISGLEHAKTDNARKRCLELRHEQECIERALELI
;
A
#
# COMPACT_ATOMS: atom_id res chain seq x y z
N MET A 1 -48.79 -61.41 25.43
CA MET A 1 -48.25 -60.34 26.28
C MET A 1 -46.92 -59.96 25.66
N GLY A 2 -46.94 -58.94 24.85
CA GLY A 2 -45.75 -58.45 24.14
C GLY A 2 -45.10 -57.32 24.91
N GLN A 3 -43.80 -57.38 25.08
CA GLN A 3 -43.02 -56.26 25.57
C GLN A 3 -42.61 -55.35 24.40
N PRO A 4 -42.60 -54.03 24.54
CA PRO A 4 -42.17 -53.13 23.48
C PRO A 4 -40.65 -52.94 23.47
N GLU A 5 -40.07 -53.06 22.30
CA GLU A 5 -38.70 -52.73 22.01
C GLU A 5 -38.41 -51.21 22.17
N LEU A 6 -37.45 -50.91 22.99
CA LEU A 6 -36.87 -49.56 23.13
C LEU A 6 -35.99 -49.27 21.92
N LYS A 7 -36.42 -48.33 21.07
CA LYS A 7 -35.59 -47.75 20.02
C LYS A 7 -34.48 -46.91 20.65
N ALA A 8 -33.23 -47.31 20.41
CA ALA A 8 -32.03 -46.55 20.73
C ALA A 8 -32.08 -45.22 19.97
N GLY A 9 -32.07 -44.11 20.71
CA GLY A 9 -31.97 -42.76 20.18
C GLY A 9 -30.58 -42.54 19.54
N SER A 10 -30.59 -42.07 18.33
CA SER A 10 -29.41 -41.58 17.63
C SER A 10 -28.81 -40.42 18.40
N ALA A 11 -27.66 -40.62 19.03
CA ALA A 11 -26.89 -39.52 19.57
C ALA A 11 -26.34 -38.68 18.40
N ASN A 12 -26.86 -37.48 18.25
CA ASN A 12 -26.28 -36.47 17.44
C ASN A 12 -24.93 -36.09 18.09
N ILE A 13 -23.85 -36.58 17.51
CA ILE A 13 -22.51 -36.10 17.84
C ILE A 13 -22.42 -34.71 17.18
N MET A 14 -22.70 -33.65 17.97
CA MET A 14 -22.26 -32.34 17.64
C MET A 14 -20.74 -32.36 17.66
N ALA A 15 -20.11 -32.23 16.50
CA ALA A 15 -18.69 -32.03 16.40
C ALA A 15 -18.38 -30.72 17.13
N ASP A 16 -17.58 -30.82 18.17
CA ASP A 16 -17.06 -29.71 18.94
C ASP A 16 -16.08 -28.94 18.06
N ASP A 17 -16.46 -27.74 17.65
CA ASP A 17 -15.73 -26.83 16.72
C ASP A 17 -14.57 -26.10 17.43
N THR A 18 -14.04 -26.68 18.51
CA THR A 18 -13.06 -26.06 19.39
C THR A 18 -11.60 -26.29 18.99
N ASN A 19 -11.32 -26.86 17.81
CA ASN A 19 -9.95 -27.08 17.34
C ASN A 19 -9.61 -26.21 16.10
N LYS A 20 -10.05 -24.97 16.06
CA LYS A 20 -9.49 -23.99 15.12
C LYS A 20 -8.04 -23.75 15.52
N LYS A 21 -7.13 -24.38 14.81
CA LYS A 21 -5.72 -23.99 14.86
C LYS A 21 -5.65 -22.52 14.50
N ASN A 22 -5.19 -21.68 15.42
CA ASN A 22 -5.04 -20.24 15.17
C ASN A 22 -3.66 -20.01 14.52
N ILE A 23 -3.63 -19.43 13.33
CA ILE A 23 -2.39 -18.99 12.71
C ILE A 23 -2.10 -17.59 13.22
N GLU A 24 -1.00 -17.45 13.93
CA GLU A 24 -0.50 -16.14 14.35
C GLU A 24 0.47 -15.62 13.27
N LEU A 25 0.10 -14.52 12.66
CA LEU A 25 0.97 -13.74 11.77
C LEU A 25 1.68 -12.66 12.56
N SER A 26 2.86 -12.22 12.11
CA SER A 26 3.45 -10.97 12.61
C SER A 26 2.51 -9.81 12.31
N LEU A 27 2.63 -8.70 13.06
CA LEU A 27 1.78 -7.53 12.84
C LEU A 27 1.85 -7.05 11.37
N ARG A 28 3.03 -7.11 10.77
CA ARG A 28 3.25 -6.77 9.36
C ARG A 28 2.45 -7.68 8.42
N MET A 29 2.53 -9.00 8.58
CA MET A 29 1.81 -9.94 7.71
C MET A 29 0.30 -9.95 8.00
N GLN A 30 -0.10 -9.71 9.24
CA GLN A 30 -1.50 -9.50 9.58
C GLN A 30 -2.07 -8.27 8.86
N THR A 31 -1.33 -7.14 8.84
CA THR A 31 -1.75 -5.94 8.13
C THR A 31 -1.87 -6.18 6.62
N VAL A 32 -0.98 -6.99 6.02
CA VAL A 32 -1.10 -7.41 4.61
C VAL A 32 -2.40 -8.20 4.39
N ALA A 33 -2.68 -9.19 5.24
CA ALA A 33 -3.89 -10.00 5.11
C ALA A 33 -5.18 -9.19 5.31
N ASP A 34 -5.18 -8.24 6.27
CA ASP A 34 -6.32 -7.37 6.58
C ASP A 34 -6.67 -6.38 5.45
N MET A 35 -5.72 -6.10 4.55
CA MET A 35 -5.96 -5.25 3.38
C MET A 35 -6.52 -5.99 2.17
N VAL A 36 -6.56 -7.32 2.20
CA VAL A 36 -7.15 -8.11 1.11
C VAL A 36 -8.68 -7.96 1.14
N ARG A 37 -9.27 -7.64 0.01
CA ARG A 37 -10.74 -7.60 -0.14
C ARG A 37 -11.32 -9.00 0.06
N PRO A 38 -12.32 -9.16 0.93
CA PRO A 38 -12.92 -10.47 1.17
C PRO A 38 -13.61 -11.04 -0.08
N GLY A 39 -13.53 -12.36 -0.20
CA GLY A 39 -14.09 -13.12 -1.31
C GLY A 39 -13.21 -13.13 -2.56
N GLY A 40 -13.34 -14.16 -3.35
CA GLY A 40 -12.60 -14.31 -4.59
C GLY A 40 -11.26 -15.04 -4.43
N ARG A 41 -10.47 -14.96 -5.49
CA ARG A 41 -9.20 -15.68 -5.63
C ARG A 41 -8.05 -14.72 -5.40
N VAL A 42 -7.11 -15.14 -4.58
CA VAL A 42 -5.93 -14.35 -4.23
C VAL A 42 -4.68 -15.03 -4.81
N CYS A 43 -3.75 -14.24 -5.31
CA CYS A 43 -2.41 -14.69 -5.65
C CYS A 43 -1.42 -14.10 -4.65
N ASP A 44 -0.60 -14.96 -4.00
CA ASP A 44 0.43 -14.60 -3.02
C ASP A 44 1.80 -14.87 -3.63
N ILE A 45 2.47 -13.82 -4.11
CA ILE A 45 3.76 -13.89 -4.80
C ILE A 45 4.90 -13.74 -3.80
N GLY A 46 5.82 -14.71 -3.80
CA GLY A 46 6.86 -14.82 -2.78
C GLY A 46 6.27 -15.31 -1.46
N CYS A 47 5.39 -16.33 -1.53
CA CYS A 47 4.61 -16.84 -0.41
C CYS A 47 5.46 -17.42 0.73
N ASP A 48 6.77 -17.63 0.51
CA ASP A 48 7.72 -18.21 1.46
C ASP A 48 7.18 -19.53 2.06
N HIS A 49 6.74 -19.53 3.29
CA HIS A 49 6.17 -20.69 3.98
C HIS A 49 4.64 -20.79 3.89
N ALA A 50 4.00 -19.97 3.06
CA ALA A 50 2.55 -19.88 2.80
C ALA A 50 1.67 -19.54 4.02
N PHE A 51 2.21 -18.91 5.07
CA PHE A 51 1.42 -18.58 6.26
C PHE A 51 0.33 -17.54 5.97
N VAL A 52 0.59 -16.53 5.13
CA VAL A 52 -0.42 -15.55 4.69
C VAL A 52 -1.51 -16.25 3.89
N SER A 53 -1.13 -17.07 2.90
CA SER A 53 -2.04 -17.86 2.08
C SER A 53 -2.98 -18.73 2.93
N ILE A 54 -2.41 -19.48 3.91
CA ILE A 54 -3.18 -20.33 4.82
C ILE A 54 -4.10 -19.47 5.71
N TYR A 55 -3.61 -18.33 6.23
CA TYR A 55 -4.41 -17.41 7.06
C TYR A 55 -5.65 -16.92 6.30
N LEU A 56 -5.46 -16.47 5.04
CA LEU A 56 -6.56 -15.96 4.21
C LEU A 56 -7.66 -16.99 4.00
N VAL A 57 -7.28 -18.24 3.72
CA VAL A 57 -8.22 -19.34 3.53
C VAL A 57 -8.89 -19.76 4.85
N ALA A 58 -8.12 -19.88 5.94
CA ALA A 58 -8.62 -20.29 7.25
C ALA A 58 -9.68 -19.31 7.83
N ASN A 59 -9.52 -18.03 7.55
CA ASN A 59 -10.41 -16.99 8.03
C ASN A 59 -11.52 -16.64 7.02
N GLY A 60 -11.61 -17.32 5.87
CA GLY A 60 -12.62 -17.08 4.86
C GLY A 60 -12.47 -15.72 4.16
N ILE A 61 -11.25 -15.15 4.17
CA ILE A 61 -10.93 -13.91 3.44
C ILE A 61 -10.81 -14.22 1.95
N ALA A 62 -10.18 -15.36 1.61
CA ALA A 62 -10.06 -15.85 0.24
C ALA A 62 -10.77 -17.20 0.07
N ASP A 63 -11.46 -17.37 -1.06
CA ASP A 63 -12.07 -18.65 -1.44
C ASP A 63 -11.00 -19.66 -1.89
N HIS A 64 -10.01 -19.15 -2.62
CA HIS A 64 -8.90 -19.91 -3.16
C HIS A 64 -7.64 -19.05 -3.25
N VAL A 65 -6.46 -19.62 -3.01
CA VAL A 65 -5.18 -18.93 -3.11
C VAL A 65 -4.24 -19.66 -4.07
N ILE A 66 -3.62 -18.90 -4.99
CA ILE A 66 -2.45 -19.32 -5.74
C ILE A 66 -1.24 -18.80 -4.97
N ALA A 67 -0.48 -19.70 -4.33
CA ALA A 67 0.75 -19.38 -3.61
C ALA A 67 1.94 -19.67 -4.51
N SER A 68 2.82 -18.69 -4.74
CA SER A 68 3.99 -18.87 -5.63
C SER A 68 5.28 -18.39 -4.97
N ASP A 69 6.35 -19.16 -5.12
CA ASP A 69 7.72 -18.75 -4.77
C ASP A 69 8.71 -19.28 -5.81
N VAL A 70 9.76 -18.52 -6.08
CA VAL A 70 10.81 -18.92 -7.03
C VAL A 70 11.80 -19.94 -6.44
N ARG A 71 11.83 -20.09 -5.12
CA ARG A 71 12.79 -20.92 -4.41
C ARG A 71 12.19 -22.27 -4.03
N THR A 72 12.88 -23.34 -4.38
CA THR A 72 12.43 -24.73 -4.09
C THR A 72 12.35 -25.05 -2.59
N GLY A 73 13.27 -24.50 -1.77
CA GLY A 73 13.27 -24.70 -0.32
C GLY A 73 12.02 -24.16 0.36
N PRO A 74 11.70 -22.86 0.24
CA PRO A 74 10.45 -22.30 0.73
C PRO A 74 9.21 -23.02 0.22
N CYS A 75 9.14 -23.36 -1.08
CA CYS A 75 8.02 -24.12 -1.63
C CYS A 75 7.85 -25.51 -0.97
N ALA A 76 8.94 -26.19 -0.59
CA ALA A 76 8.85 -27.47 0.11
C ALA A 76 8.21 -27.29 1.49
N ILE A 77 8.64 -26.27 2.25
CA ILE A 77 8.06 -25.93 3.56
C ILE A 77 6.61 -25.48 3.43
N ALA A 78 6.31 -24.64 2.43
CA ALA A 78 4.94 -24.20 2.13
C ALA A 78 4.01 -25.41 1.89
N ARG A 79 4.43 -26.40 1.10
CA ARG A 79 3.68 -27.63 0.84
C ARG A 79 3.38 -28.40 2.12
N GLU A 80 4.37 -28.56 2.98
CA GLU A 80 4.18 -29.25 4.28
C GLU A 80 3.20 -28.49 5.18
N ASN A 81 3.28 -27.16 5.19
CA ASN A 81 2.36 -26.32 5.96
C ASN A 81 0.93 -26.42 5.41
N ILE A 82 0.73 -26.27 4.10
CA ILE A 82 -0.59 -26.38 3.46
C ILE A 82 -1.23 -27.74 3.79
N ALA A 83 -0.49 -28.85 3.63
CA ALA A 83 -0.97 -30.19 3.97
C ALA A 83 -1.29 -30.33 5.46
N ARG A 84 -0.43 -29.80 6.36
CA ARG A 84 -0.67 -29.82 7.82
C ARG A 84 -1.96 -29.12 8.21
N TRP A 85 -2.35 -28.10 7.46
CA TRP A 85 -3.58 -27.34 7.68
C TRP A 85 -4.78 -27.93 6.92
N GLY A 86 -4.57 -28.94 6.07
CA GLY A 86 -5.62 -29.58 5.27
C GLY A 86 -6.24 -28.63 4.23
N MET A 87 -5.40 -27.83 3.55
CA MET A 87 -5.84 -26.81 2.60
C MET A 87 -5.37 -27.05 1.17
N ASP A 88 -4.94 -28.29 0.87
CA ASP A 88 -4.42 -28.68 -0.45
C ASP A 88 -5.46 -28.51 -1.59
N ASP A 89 -6.73 -28.52 -1.26
CA ASP A 89 -7.84 -28.29 -2.21
C ASP A 89 -8.15 -26.80 -2.44
N ARG A 90 -7.63 -25.90 -1.60
CA ARG A 90 -7.91 -24.46 -1.65
C ARG A 90 -6.68 -23.61 -1.90
N ILE A 91 -5.48 -24.16 -1.76
CA ILE A 91 -4.21 -23.45 -2.01
C ILE A 91 -3.43 -24.20 -3.07
N ASP A 92 -3.29 -23.57 -4.24
CA ASP A 92 -2.50 -24.08 -5.37
C ASP A 92 -1.07 -23.53 -5.27
N LEU A 93 -0.14 -24.39 -4.84
CA LEU A 93 1.26 -24.00 -4.68
C LEU A 93 2.04 -24.21 -5.98
N ARG A 94 2.63 -23.12 -6.48
CA ARG A 94 3.37 -23.07 -7.75
C ARG A 94 4.83 -22.67 -7.51
N LEU A 95 5.75 -23.35 -8.15
CA LEU A 95 7.17 -22.96 -8.20
C LEU A 95 7.41 -22.15 -9.48
N GLY A 96 7.83 -20.89 -9.36
CA GLY A 96 8.15 -20.04 -10.50
C GLY A 96 8.43 -18.60 -10.12
N ASP A 97 8.81 -17.80 -11.10
CA ASP A 97 9.22 -16.41 -10.89
C ASP A 97 8.04 -15.45 -11.05
N GLY A 98 7.81 -14.67 -10.00
CA GLY A 98 6.79 -13.62 -10.01
C GLY A 98 5.42 -14.12 -10.49
N LEU A 99 4.83 -13.42 -11.45
CA LEU A 99 3.52 -13.71 -12.04
C LEU A 99 3.54 -14.70 -13.21
N ASP A 100 4.70 -15.24 -13.60
CA ASP A 100 4.82 -16.18 -14.72
C ASP A 100 4.00 -17.48 -14.51
N THR A 101 3.74 -17.82 -13.26
CA THR A 101 2.95 -19.00 -12.88
C THR A 101 1.45 -18.77 -12.91
N VAL A 102 0.99 -17.54 -13.14
CA VAL A 102 -0.42 -17.12 -13.05
C VAL A 102 -0.92 -16.71 -14.42
N LYS A 103 -2.12 -17.15 -14.79
CA LYS A 103 -2.75 -16.76 -16.04
C LYS A 103 -3.66 -15.55 -15.85
N PRO A 104 -3.84 -14.73 -16.88
CA PRO A 104 -4.84 -13.67 -16.86
C PRO A 104 -6.23 -14.18 -16.46
N GLY A 105 -6.87 -13.51 -15.51
CA GLY A 105 -8.20 -13.88 -15.00
C GLY A 105 -8.21 -15.01 -13.96
N GLU A 106 -7.07 -15.56 -13.53
CA GLU A 106 -7.01 -16.56 -12.46
C GLU A 106 -7.14 -15.98 -11.06
N THR A 107 -6.91 -14.68 -10.88
CA THR A 107 -6.90 -14.02 -9.57
C THR A 107 -7.67 -12.71 -9.58
N ASP A 108 -8.30 -12.38 -8.45
CA ASP A 108 -8.97 -11.11 -8.21
C ASP A 108 -8.07 -10.13 -7.45
N SER A 109 -7.22 -10.62 -6.53
CA SER A 109 -6.27 -9.84 -5.76
C SER A 109 -4.86 -10.44 -5.82
N ILE A 110 -3.84 -9.59 -5.93
CA ILE A 110 -2.43 -9.99 -5.95
C ILE A 110 -1.72 -9.40 -4.75
N ILE A 111 -1.07 -10.25 -3.97
CA ILE A 111 -0.21 -9.86 -2.84
C ILE A 111 1.24 -9.96 -3.30
N ILE A 112 2.04 -8.90 -3.06
CA ILE A 112 3.50 -8.94 -3.17
C ILE A 112 4.06 -8.26 -1.92
N ALA A 113 4.55 -9.05 -0.98
CA ALA A 113 5.00 -8.55 0.32
C ALA A 113 6.43 -8.97 0.65
N GLY A 114 7.16 -8.12 1.38
CA GLY A 114 8.49 -8.46 1.88
C GLY A 114 9.61 -8.33 0.85
N MET A 115 9.40 -7.62 -0.25
CA MET A 115 10.36 -7.42 -1.35
C MET A 115 10.78 -5.95 -1.46
N GLY A 116 11.94 -5.68 -2.09
CA GLY A 116 12.33 -4.32 -2.46
C GLY A 116 11.38 -3.71 -3.49
N GLY A 117 11.19 -2.39 -3.43
CA GLY A 117 10.23 -1.71 -4.30
C GLY A 117 10.52 -1.86 -5.78
N ILE A 118 11.80 -1.85 -6.19
CA ILE A 118 12.19 -2.09 -7.58
C ILE A 118 11.74 -3.48 -8.03
N LEU A 119 12.02 -4.52 -7.23
CA LEU A 119 11.62 -5.88 -7.57
C LEU A 119 10.09 -6.02 -7.69
N ILE A 120 9.34 -5.36 -6.81
CA ILE A 120 7.86 -5.34 -6.89
C ILE A 120 7.43 -4.76 -8.23
N THR A 121 7.96 -3.61 -8.63
CA THR A 121 7.59 -2.97 -9.90
C THR A 121 8.03 -3.77 -11.13
N ASP A 122 9.16 -4.46 -11.06
CA ASP A 122 9.62 -5.37 -12.12
C ASP A 122 8.65 -6.56 -12.28
N ILE A 123 8.23 -7.19 -11.17
CA ILE A 123 7.25 -8.29 -11.20
C ILE A 123 5.91 -7.83 -11.77
N LEU A 124 5.42 -6.65 -11.34
CA LEU A 124 4.16 -6.11 -11.86
C LEU A 124 4.25 -5.77 -13.36
N SER A 125 5.40 -5.25 -13.80
CA SER A 125 5.66 -4.88 -15.18
C SER A 125 5.75 -6.12 -16.09
N ALA A 126 6.48 -7.13 -15.66
CA ALA A 126 6.60 -8.41 -16.39
C ALA A 126 5.26 -9.13 -16.46
N GLY A 127 4.50 -9.15 -15.35
CA GLY A 127 3.19 -9.81 -15.25
C GLY A 127 2.00 -8.94 -15.65
N LYS A 128 2.20 -7.85 -16.40
CA LYS A 128 1.17 -6.84 -16.70
C LYS A 128 -0.15 -7.44 -17.22
N THR A 129 -0.11 -8.46 -18.05
CA THR A 129 -1.31 -9.12 -18.58
C THR A 129 -2.16 -9.79 -17.51
N VAL A 130 -1.54 -10.28 -16.42
CA VAL A 130 -2.23 -10.83 -15.25
C VAL A 130 -2.77 -9.69 -14.39
N VAL A 131 -1.95 -8.68 -14.13
CA VAL A 131 -2.31 -7.50 -13.33
C VAL A 131 -3.51 -6.76 -13.92
N ASP A 132 -3.56 -6.58 -15.24
CA ASP A 132 -4.67 -5.89 -15.93
C ASP A 132 -6.03 -6.61 -15.77
N THR A 133 -6.02 -7.88 -15.37
CA THR A 133 -7.26 -8.65 -15.10
C THR A 133 -7.59 -8.75 -13.61
N ALA A 134 -6.68 -8.34 -12.74
CA ALA A 134 -6.92 -8.25 -11.30
C ALA A 134 -7.72 -7.00 -10.93
N LYS A 135 -8.28 -6.98 -9.74
CA LYS A 135 -9.03 -5.85 -9.17
C LYS A 135 -8.23 -5.10 -8.12
N GLN A 136 -7.34 -5.80 -7.42
CA GLN A 136 -6.61 -5.28 -6.29
C GLN A 136 -5.17 -5.77 -6.29
N LEU A 137 -4.23 -4.87 -5.89
CA LEU A 137 -2.91 -5.24 -5.42
C LEU A 137 -2.79 -4.91 -3.94
N VAL A 138 -2.15 -5.79 -3.18
CA VAL A 138 -1.71 -5.52 -1.80
C VAL A 138 -0.20 -5.59 -1.79
N LEU A 139 0.45 -4.44 -1.64
CA LEU A 139 1.89 -4.31 -1.78
C LEU A 139 2.53 -3.94 -0.44
N GLN A 140 3.58 -4.66 -0.06
CA GLN A 140 4.39 -4.32 1.11
C GLN A 140 5.86 -4.22 0.71
N PRO A 141 6.29 -3.08 0.14
CA PRO A 141 7.70 -2.83 -0.16
C PRO A 141 8.52 -2.63 1.12
N GLN A 142 9.75 -3.18 1.13
CA GLN A 142 10.71 -2.98 2.23
C GLN A 142 11.65 -1.80 1.97
N SER A 143 11.71 -1.31 0.74
CA SER A 143 12.54 -0.19 0.28
C SER A 143 11.87 0.51 -0.90
N GLU A 144 12.40 1.64 -1.33
CA GLU A 144 11.99 2.41 -2.52
C GLU A 144 10.46 2.71 -2.58
N LEU A 145 9.86 3.07 -1.44
CA LEU A 145 8.43 3.37 -1.31
C LEU A 145 7.96 4.46 -2.30
N GLU A 146 8.77 5.51 -2.46
CA GLU A 146 8.51 6.58 -3.42
C GLU A 146 8.44 6.04 -4.86
N HIS A 147 9.37 5.16 -5.24
CA HIS A 147 9.41 4.54 -6.56
C HIS A 147 8.13 3.72 -6.82
N VAL A 148 7.69 2.92 -5.84
CA VAL A 148 6.46 2.12 -5.97
C VAL A 148 5.23 3.02 -6.15
N ARG A 149 5.11 4.10 -5.39
CA ARG A 149 3.97 5.04 -5.52
C ARG A 149 3.97 5.76 -6.87
N ARG A 150 5.15 6.17 -7.38
CA ARG A 150 5.29 6.75 -8.72
C ARG A 150 4.89 5.76 -9.81
N TYR A 151 5.36 4.52 -9.72
CA TYR A 151 4.99 3.46 -10.66
C TYR A 151 3.47 3.23 -10.68
N ILE A 152 2.82 3.10 -9.52
CA ILE A 152 1.36 2.96 -9.41
C ILE A 152 0.65 4.13 -10.10
N HIS A 153 1.08 5.35 -9.85
CA HIS A 153 0.53 6.56 -10.47
C HIS A 153 0.71 6.55 -12.00
N GLU A 154 1.89 6.20 -12.50
CA GLU A 154 2.21 6.11 -13.94
C GLU A 154 1.37 5.06 -14.66
N GLN A 155 1.02 3.95 -13.98
CA GLN A 155 0.10 2.95 -14.51
C GLN A 155 -1.37 3.42 -14.52
N GLY A 156 -1.68 4.56 -13.91
CA GLY A 156 -3.04 5.05 -13.73
C GLY A 156 -3.85 4.21 -12.72
N TRP A 157 -3.17 3.57 -11.78
CA TRP A 157 -3.76 2.83 -10.66
C TRP A 157 -3.90 3.73 -9.43
N PHE A 158 -4.72 3.32 -8.46
CA PHE A 158 -5.04 4.15 -7.29
C PHE A 158 -4.73 3.45 -5.99
N ILE A 159 -3.94 4.09 -5.14
CA ILE A 159 -3.77 3.67 -3.75
C ILE A 159 -5.04 4.04 -2.99
N THR A 160 -5.85 3.04 -2.66
CA THR A 160 -7.11 3.21 -1.94
C THR A 160 -6.93 3.31 -0.44
N ASP A 161 -5.93 2.60 0.10
CA ASP A 161 -5.57 2.63 1.53
C ASP A 161 -4.05 2.43 1.70
N GLU A 162 -3.49 3.05 2.73
CA GLU A 162 -2.12 2.83 3.17
C GLU A 162 -2.09 2.75 4.70
N LYS A 163 -1.36 1.77 5.22
CA LYS A 163 -1.10 1.66 6.65
C LYS A 163 0.39 1.63 6.93
N MET A 164 0.81 2.45 7.87
CA MET A 164 2.16 2.42 8.41
C MET A 164 2.14 1.82 9.80
N LEU A 165 3.07 0.92 10.08
CA LEU A 165 3.15 0.19 11.34
C LEU A 165 4.60 -0.02 11.76
N VAL A 166 4.79 -0.35 13.03
CA VAL A 166 6.08 -0.77 13.59
C VAL A 166 5.99 -2.26 13.93
N ASP A 167 6.86 -3.08 13.35
CA ASP A 167 7.00 -4.50 13.66
C ASP A 167 8.47 -4.82 13.93
N ALA A 168 8.76 -5.45 15.05
CA ALA A 168 10.13 -5.74 15.52
C ALA A 168 11.08 -4.52 15.47
N GLY A 169 10.57 -3.32 15.81
CA GLY A 169 11.33 -2.06 15.84
C GLY A 169 11.65 -1.44 14.47
N LYS A 170 11.01 -1.91 13.40
CA LYS A 170 11.15 -1.35 12.04
C LYS A 170 9.82 -0.83 11.53
N TYR A 171 9.88 0.27 10.80
CA TYR A 171 8.73 0.84 10.11
C TYR A 171 8.44 0.10 8.81
N TYR A 172 7.18 -0.20 8.57
CA TYR A 172 6.69 -0.82 7.35
C TYR A 172 5.46 -0.09 6.83
N VAL A 173 5.29 -0.09 5.51
CA VAL A 173 4.09 0.43 4.85
C VAL A 173 3.46 -0.70 4.05
N VAL A 174 2.14 -0.82 4.16
CA VAL A 174 1.32 -1.70 3.33
C VAL A 174 0.36 -0.83 2.53
N MET A 175 0.23 -1.10 1.24
CA MET A 175 -0.60 -0.35 0.30
C MET A 175 -1.66 -1.26 -0.29
N SER A 176 -2.92 -0.84 -0.27
CA SER A 176 -4.00 -1.42 -1.07
C SER A 176 -4.19 -0.57 -2.32
N VAL A 177 -4.11 -1.19 -3.48
CA VAL A 177 -4.15 -0.52 -4.78
C VAL A 177 -5.29 -1.08 -5.62
N ASP A 178 -6.10 -0.21 -6.18
CA ASP A 178 -7.14 -0.56 -7.16
C ASP A 178 -6.57 -0.43 -8.56
N VAL A 179 -6.70 -1.49 -9.38
CA VAL A 179 -6.22 -1.54 -10.77
C VAL A 179 -7.37 -1.48 -11.79
N GLY A 180 -8.63 -1.45 -11.33
CA GLY A 180 -9.81 -1.43 -12.18
C GLY A 180 -10.11 -0.06 -12.82
N GLU A 181 -10.83 -0.07 -13.95
CA GLU A 181 -11.24 1.17 -14.64
C GLU A 181 -12.23 2.03 -13.85
N SER A 182 -12.97 1.44 -12.91
CA SER A 182 -13.98 2.14 -12.10
C SER A 182 -13.39 3.24 -11.22
N SER A 183 -12.15 3.05 -10.76
CA SER A 183 -11.45 3.99 -9.88
C SER A 183 -10.97 5.25 -10.61
N ARG A 184 -10.75 5.15 -11.94
CA ARG A 184 -10.35 6.30 -12.77
C ARG A 184 -11.39 7.42 -12.82
N ASN A 185 -12.67 7.08 -12.62
CA ASN A 185 -13.76 8.05 -12.67
C ASN A 185 -14.03 8.72 -11.32
N GLU A 186 -13.81 8.01 -10.20
CA GLU A 186 -14.04 8.57 -8.86
C GLU A 186 -12.99 9.60 -8.46
N GLU A 187 -11.72 9.39 -8.80
CA GLU A 187 -10.65 10.32 -8.46
C GLU A 187 -10.72 11.60 -9.32
N LYS A 188 -11.01 11.48 -10.62
CA LYS A 188 -11.28 12.65 -11.47
C LYS A 188 -12.43 13.50 -10.95
N THR A 189 -13.47 12.86 -10.43
CA THR A 189 -14.62 13.55 -9.83
C THR A 189 -14.25 14.18 -8.49
N ASN A 190 -13.47 13.50 -7.66
CA ASN A 190 -13.00 14.01 -6.37
C ASN A 190 -11.98 15.15 -6.52
N ASP A 191 -11.06 15.07 -7.47
CA ASP A 191 -10.12 16.15 -7.76
C ASP A 191 -10.83 17.37 -8.37
N MET A 192 -11.86 17.17 -9.20
CA MET A 192 -12.71 18.27 -9.69
C MET A 192 -13.54 18.92 -8.57
N VAL A 193 -14.07 18.14 -7.64
CA VAL A 193 -14.85 18.65 -6.49
C VAL A 193 -13.93 19.38 -5.51
N ARG A 194 -12.72 18.88 -5.26
CA ARG A 194 -11.72 19.57 -4.42
C ARG A 194 -11.22 20.87 -5.05
N ALA A 195 -10.89 20.86 -6.34
CA ALA A 195 -10.54 22.09 -7.07
C ALA A 195 -11.69 23.12 -7.10
N GLY A 196 -12.95 22.67 -7.06
CA GLY A 196 -14.13 23.52 -6.92
C GLY A 196 -14.30 24.09 -5.51
N ASN A 197 -14.00 23.32 -4.47
CA ASN A 197 -14.06 23.75 -3.07
C ASN A 197 -12.94 24.73 -2.71
N ASP A 198 -11.73 24.54 -3.24
CA ASP A 198 -10.61 25.46 -3.06
C ASP A 198 -10.89 26.83 -3.73
N ARG A 199 -11.58 26.85 -4.87
CA ARG A 199 -12.07 28.09 -5.48
C ARG A 199 -13.10 28.80 -4.60
N ALA A 200 -14.07 28.04 -4.03
CA ALA A 200 -15.12 28.59 -3.18
C ALA A 200 -14.60 29.10 -1.82
N TRP A 201 -13.46 28.59 -1.33
CA TRP A 201 -12.81 29.04 -0.10
C TRP A 201 -12.00 30.33 -0.33
N ASN A 202 -11.30 30.43 -1.46
CA ASN A 202 -10.57 31.60 -1.85
C ASN A 202 -11.50 32.79 -2.19
N ASP A 203 -12.66 32.56 -2.81
CA ASP A 203 -13.67 33.59 -3.10
C ASP A 203 -14.35 34.16 -1.83
N ARG A 204 -14.42 33.40 -0.72
CA ARG A 204 -14.98 33.88 0.54
C ARG A 204 -14.03 34.71 1.39
N ASN A 205 -12.70 34.54 1.22
CA ASN A 205 -11.68 35.28 1.98
C ASN A 205 -11.09 36.46 1.20
N GLY A 206 -11.53 36.69 -0.03
CA GLY A 206 -11.02 37.74 -0.93
C GLY A 206 -11.93 38.97 -1.06
N ASN A 207 -12.72 39.33 -0.05
CA ASN A 207 -13.51 40.57 -0.12
C ASN A 207 -13.02 41.59 0.90
N ASP A 208 -12.26 42.57 0.45
CA ASP A 208 -12.46 44.01 0.57
C ASP A 208 -11.21 44.80 0.18
N ARG A 209 -11.23 45.43 -0.98
CA ARG A 209 -10.94 46.87 -1.14
C ARG A 209 -11.03 47.29 -2.59
N ASN A 210 -11.98 48.18 -2.82
CA ASN A 210 -12.16 48.99 -4.01
C ASN A 210 -10.86 49.71 -4.46
N GLY A 211 -10.60 49.63 -5.76
CA GLY A 211 -9.62 50.45 -6.44
C GLY A 211 -9.74 50.22 -7.94
N MET A 212 -10.72 50.90 -8.59
CA MET A 212 -10.74 51.04 -10.05
C MET A 212 -9.49 51.76 -10.51
N ASP A 213 -8.76 51.18 -11.48
CA ASP A 213 -8.19 51.96 -12.56
C ASP A 213 -8.15 51.15 -13.85
N ALA A 214 -8.80 51.70 -14.84
CA ALA A 214 -8.93 51.13 -16.18
C ALA A 214 -7.72 51.54 -17.00
N THR A 215 -6.69 50.71 -17.03
CA THR A 215 -5.75 50.64 -18.19
C THR A 215 -4.96 49.32 -18.06
N GLY A 216 -5.05 48.46 -19.08
CA GLY A 216 -4.45 47.17 -19.13
C GLY A 216 -2.95 47.15 -18.85
N ASN A 217 -2.60 46.34 -17.87
CA ASN A 217 -1.34 45.59 -17.81
C ASN A 217 -1.28 44.77 -16.51
N ASP A 218 -1.86 43.60 -16.48
CA ASP A 218 -1.57 42.63 -15.42
C ASP A 218 -1.49 41.20 -15.95
N ILE A 219 -0.90 41.00 -17.13
CA ILE A 219 -0.53 39.71 -17.66
C ILE A 219 0.58 39.05 -16.79
N ALA A 220 1.41 39.87 -16.12
CA ALA A 220 2.50 39.40 -15.27
C ALA A 220 2.01 38.86 -13.92
N GLY A 221 0.91 39.37 -13.36
CA GLY A 221 0.32 38.90 -12.10
C GLY A 221 -0.41 37.57 -12.27
N ILE A 222 -1.11 37.36 -13.37
CA ILE A 222 -1.82 36.12 -13.68
C ILE A 222 -0.83 35.00 -13.96
N ALA A 223 0.24 35.26 -14.73
CA ALA A 223 1.28 34.26 -15.02
C ALA A 223 2.07 33.82 -13.77
N ARG A 224 2.30 34.73 -12.81
CA ARG A 224 2.92 34.38 -11.52
C ARG A 224 2.00 33.51 -10.68
N SER A 225 0.71 33.82 -10.60
CA SER A 225 -0.25 33.04 -9.82
C SER A 225 -0.47 31.59 -10.39
N GLU A 226 -0.41 31.43 -11.70
CA GLU A 226 -0.49 30.10 -12.33
C GLU A 226 0.80 29.30 -12.13
N ASN A 227 1.98 29.92 -12.33
CA ASN A 227 3.26 29.24 -12.06
C ASN A 227 3.42 28.87 -10.58
N ASP A 228 2.98 29.73 -9.65
CA ASP A 228 3.02 29.43 -8.22
C ASP A 228 2.04 28.29 -7.86
N ARG A 229 0.89 28.19 -8.53
CA ARG A 229 -0.06 27.06 -8.36
C ARG A 229 0.48 25.77 -8.95
N PHE A 230 1.12 25.79 -10.12
CA PHE A 230 1.76 24.62 -10.71
C PHE A 230 2.94 24.16 -9.87
N ALA A 231 3.79 25.06 -9.37
CA ALA A 231 4.89 24.76 -8.48
C ALA A 231 4.38 24.16 -7.15
N HIS A 232 3.36 24.75 -6.54
CA HIS A 232 2.76 24.25 -5.30
C HIS A 232 2.11 22.87 -5.48
N ASN A 233 1.50 22.59 -6.63
CA ASN A 233 0.92 21.29 -6.94
C ASN A 233 2.00 20.22 -7.18
N SER A 234 3.12 20.57 -7.83
CA SER A 234 4.26 19.66 -8.03
C SER A 234 4.95 19.28 -6.72
N ASP A 235 5.13 20.25 -5.83
CA ASP A 235 5.74 20.04 -4.51
C ASP A 235 4.87 19.16 -3.62
N LEU A 236 3.54 19.38 -3.61
CA LEU A 236 2.61 18.54 -2.86
C LEU A 236 2.59 17.09 -3.38
N GLN A 237 2.67 16.94 -4.70
CA GLN A 237 2.73 15.62 -5.32
C GLN A 237 4.02 14.87 -4.94
N GLU A 238 5.16 15.57 -4.84
CA GLU A 238 6.41 15.00 -4.34
C GLU A 238 6.26 14.48 -2.91
N ILE A 239 5.65 15.27 -2.01
CA ILE A 239 5.37 14.88 -0.64
C ILE A 239 4.48 13.62 -0.59
N TYR A 240 3.46 13.54 -1.44
CA TYR A 240 2.60 12.36 -1.54
C TYR A 240 3.34 11.11 -2.01
N PHE A 241 4.26 11.22 -2.96
CA PHE A 241 5.07 10.10 -3.38
C PHE A 241 6.05 9.65 -2.28
N LYS A 242 6.67 10.58 -1.56
CA LYS A 242 7.62 10.26 -0.49
C LYS A 242 6.95 9.61 0.72
N TYR A 243 5.85 10.19 1.20
CA TYR A 243 5.29 9.84 2.51
C TYR A 243 3.93 9.16 2.46
N GLY A 244 3.27 9.12 1.30
CA GLY A 244 1.99 8.47 1.10
C GLY A 244 0.81 9.41 1.35
N ARG A 245 0.02 9.66 0.30
CA ARG A 245 -1.15 10.52 0.36
C ARG A 245 -2.14 10.07 1.42
N ARG A 246 -2.45 8.76 1.47
CA ARG A 246 -3.42 8.22 2.42
C ARG A 246 -2.94 8.29 3.87
N LEU A 247 -1.64 8.11 4.10
CA LEU A 247 -1.04 8.25 5.43
C LEU A 247 -1.11 9.69 5.94
N LEU A 248 -0.87 10.67 5.07
CA LEU A 248 -0.97 12.09 5.38
C LEU A 248 -2.43 12.50 5.63
N GLU A 249 -3.34 12.15 4.72
CA GLU A 249 -4.78 12.47 4.84
C GLU A 249 -5.44 11.83 6.07
N SER A 250 -4.98 10.65 6.49
CA SER A 250 -5.48 9.97 7.70
C SER A 250 -4.82 10.45 8.99
N HIS A 251 -3.89 11.41 8.92
CA HIS A 251 -3.10 11.88 10.08
C HIS A 251 -2.46 10.73 10.85
N SER A 252 -1.77 9.83 10.13
CA SER A 252 -1.16 8.62 10.70
C SER A 252 -0.18 8.97 11.82
N ALA A 253 -0.49 8.55 13.05
CA ALA A 253 0.39 8.78 14.20
C ALA A 253 1.76 8.12 14.01
N VAL A 254 1.80 6.91 13.42
CA VAL A 254 3.04 6.19 13.14
C VAL A 254 3.89 6.92 12.11
N LEU A 255 3.27 7.52 11.07
CA LEU A 255 4.00 8.36 10.12
C LEU A 255 4.55 9.61 10.81
N LYS A 256 3.77 10.25 11.66
CA LYS A 256 4.22 11.42 12.43
C LYS A 256 5.46 11.09 13.27
N ASP A 257 5.41 10.01 14.05
CA ASP A 257 6.54 9.56 14.86
C ASP A 257 7.79 9.28 14.00
N TYR A 258 7.61 8.61 12.87
CA TYR A 258 8.69 8.36 11.90
C TYR A 258 9.31 9.65 11.37
N LEU A 259 8.49 10.63 10.96
CA LEU A 259 8.95 11.90 10.42
C LEU A 259 9.70 12.73 11.49
N GLU A 260 9.20 12.74 12.72
CA GLU A 260 9.86 13.43 13.83
C GLU A 260 11.21 12.79 14.21
N ASP A 261 11.29 11.46 14.22
CA ASP A 261 12.54 10.72 14.44
C ASP A 261 13.55 10.99 13.34
N ARG A 262 13.07 10.97 12.09
CA ARG A 262 13.92 11.24 10.94
C ARG A 262 14.42 12.67 10.91
N ARG A 263 13.57 13.64 11.21
CA ARG A 263 13.94 15.06 11.34
C ARG A 263 15.04 15.26 12.35
N ARG A 264 14.93 14.64 13.55
CA ARG A 264 15.99 14.70 14.58
C ARG A 264 17.32 14.14 14.08
N SER A 265 17.28 12.99 13.45
CA SER A 265 18.48 12.35 12.89
C SER A 265 19.14 13.19 11.78
N LEU A 266 18.35 13.87 10.95
CA LEU A 266 18.86 14.73 9.88
C LEU A 266 19.63 15.94 10.40
N VAL A 267 19.19 16.57 11.49
CA VAL A 267 19.88 17.72 12.12
C VAL A 267 21.31 17.33 12.50
N ASP A 268 21.48 16.17 13.13
CA ASP A 268 22.80 15.70 13.57
C ASP A 268 23.71 15.39 12.37
N ILE A 269 23.17 14.75 11.33
CA ILE A 269 23.95 14.37 10.13
C ILE A 269 24.34 15.63 9.35
N ILE A 270 23.44 16.58 9.13
CA ILE A 270 23.71 17.82 8.40
C ILE A 270 24.78 18.63 9.13
N SER A 271 24.67 18.80 10.46
CA SER A 271 25.67 19.47 11.27
C SER A 271 27.08 18.86 11.13
N GLY A 272 27.17 17.53 11.09
CA GLY A 272 28.43 16.82 10.84
C GLY A 272 29.01 17.07 9.45
N LEU A 273 28.16 17.19 8.42
CA LEU A 273 28.58 17.40 7.04
C LEU A 273 28.97 18.85 6.71
N GLU A 274 28.43 19.84 7.40
CA GLU A 274 28.74 21.27 7.18
C GLU A 274 30.22 21.59 7.33
N HIS A 275 30.93 20.85 8.15
CA HIS A 275 32.37 21.01 8.37
C HIS A 275 33.23 20.27 7.34
N ALA A 276 32.64 19.45 6.47
CA ALA A 276 33.35 18.70 5.45
C ALA A 276 33.58 19.54 4.18
N LYS A 277 34.84 19.57 3.69
CA LYS A 277 35.23 20.42 2.54
C LYS A 277 35.11 19.74 1.18
N THR A 278 34.62 18.51 1.11
CA THR A 278 34.54 17.73 -0.14
C THR A 278 33.27 18.05 -0.93
N ASP A 279 33.32 18.01 -2.25
CA ASP A 279 32.14 18.25 -3.10
C ASP A 279 31.04 17.21 -2.88
N ASN A 280 31.41 15.96 -2.60
CA ASN A 280 30.47 14.90 -2.26
C ASN A 280 29.70 15.21 -0.96
N ALA A 281 30.38 15.74 0.07
CA ALA A 281 29.74 16.14 1.30
C ALA A 281 28.78 17.32 1.09
N ARG A 282 29.17 18.30 0.27
CA ARG A 282 28.29 19.43 -0.10
C ARG A 282 27.03 18.97 -0.82
N LYS A 283 27.20 18.09 -1.83
CA LYS A 283 26.06 17.51 -2.55
C LYS A 283 25.14 16.76 -1.59
N ARG A 284 25.71 15.91 -0.73
CA ARG A 284 24.93 15.16 0.27
C ARG A 284 24.21 16.06 1.26
N CYS A 285 24.83 17.14 1.69
CA CYS A 285 24.21 18.13 2.57
C CYS A 285 22.97 18.79 1.91
N LEU A 286 23.04 19.12 0.63
CA LEU A 286 21.90 19.68 -0.12
C LEU A 286 20.75 18.67 -0.23
N GLU A 287 21.04 17.39 -0.52
CA GLU A 287 20.04 16.34 -0.57
C GLU A 287 19.32 16.16 0.78
N LEU A 288 20.07 16.18 1.89
CA LEU A 288 19.51 16.04 3.23
C LEU A 288 18.72 17.27 3.68
N ARG A 289 19.10 18.47 3.28
CA ARG A 289 18.32 19.69 3.52
C ARG A 289 16.99 19.66 2.76
N HIS A 290 17.00 19.23 1.50
CA HIS A 290 15.78 19.03 0.75
C HIS A 290 14.87 17.96 1.39
N GLU A 291 15.45 16.84 1.87
CA GLU A 291 14.69 15.84 2.65
C GLU A 291 14.08 16.46 3.91
N GLN A 292 14.81 17.31 4.62
CA GLN A 292 14.31 18.01 5.81
C GLN A 292 13.13 18.93 5.47
N GLU A 293 13.21 19.71 4.40
CA GLU A 293 12.12 20.56 3.92
C GLU A 293 10.86 19.73 3.58
N CYS A 294 11.04 18.59 2.91
CA CYS A 294 9.94 17.67 2.63
C CYS A 294 9.28 17.12 3.90
N ILE A 295 10.08 16.79 4.95
CA ILE A 295 9.57 16.32 6.24
C ILE A 295 8.78 17.43 6.94
N GLU A 296 9.29 18.66 6.98
CA GLU A 296 8.62 19.81 7.61
C GLU A 296 7.26 20.05 6.95
N ARG A 297 7.20 20.05 5.62
CA ARG A 297 5.93 20.17 4.89
C ARG A 297 4.98 19.00 5.13
N ALA A 298 5.50 17.76 5.21
CA ALA A 298 4.67 16.60 5.52
C ALA A 298 4.09 16.67 6.93
N LEU A 299 4.85 17.18 7.91
CA LEU A 299 4.37 17.39 9.28
C LEU A 299 3.31 18.49 9.39
N GLU A 300 3.30 19.49 8.50
CA GLU A 300 2.24 20.50 8.42
C GLU A 300 0.91 19.93 7.88
N LEU A 301 0.96 18.80 7.16
CA LEU A 301 -0.22 18.13 6.61
C LEU A 301 -0.85 17.08 7.55
N ILE A 302 -0.17 16.73 8.66
CA ILE A 302 -0.62 15.79 9.70
C ILE A 302 -1.05 16.57 10.93
#